data_9720ff740339b1f803a980e94778826e
#
_entry.id   9720ff740339b1f803a980e94778826e
#
_cell.length_a   1.000
_cell.length_b   1.000
_cell.length_c   1.000
_cell.angle_alpha   90.00
_cell.angle_beta   90.00
_cell.angle_gamma   90.00
#
_symmetry.space_group_name_H-M   'P 1'
#
loop_
_entity.id
_entity.type
_entity.pdbx_description
1 polymer ?
#
loop_
_entity_poly.entity_id
_entity_poly.type
_entity_poly.pdbx_seq_one_letter_code
_entity_poly.pdbx_strand_id
1 'polypeptide(L)'
;MRFRLTTILLACCSLLFAQQEATDLRRGNKQYNDSNYTEAEVNYRRGLSKNDQSFEGHFNLGDALFKQEKFPEALEQYTQAEKLLKANDKLSKEQLDERLADTYHNMGNALYAQQQYDKAVTAYQQSLRLDPKDNDTRYNLVKA
;
A
#
# COMPACT_ATOMS: atom_id res chain seq x y z
N MET A 1 17.61 -33.06 -20.43
CA MET A 1 16.82 -33.40 -19.22
C MET A 1 17.09 -32.51 -18.02
N ARG A 2 18.35 -32.07 -17.79
CA ARG A 2 18.76 -31.21 -16.66
C ARG A 2 18.10 -29.80 -16.66
N PHE A 3 17.89 -29.18 -17.83
CA PHE A 3 17.28 -27.83 -17.94
C PHE A 3 15.80 -27.78 -17.55
N ARG A 4 15.05 -28.87 -17.72
CA ARG A 4 13.63 -28.93 -17.32
C ARG A 4 13.42 -29.09 -15.81
N LEU A 5 14.35 -29.75 -15.12
CA LEU A 5 14.28 -29.91 -13.67
C LEU A 5 14.58 -28.58 -12.95
N THR A 6 15.56 -27.81 -13.45
CA THR A 6 15.93 -26.53 -12.84
C THR A 6 14.82 -25.48 -13.00
N THR A 7 14.13 -25.44 -14.15
CA THR A 7 12.99 -24.53 -14.36
C THR A 7 11.78 -24.88 -13.51
N ILE A 8 11.50 -26.18 -13.31
CA ILE A 8 10.42 -26.63 -12.42
C ILE A 8 10.73 -26.30 -10.95
N LEU A 9 11.97 -26.48 -10.51
CA LEU A 9 12.39 -26.17 -9.13
C LEU A 9 12.28 -24.67 -8.84
N LEU A 10 12.70 -23.81 -9.76
CA LEU A 10 12.57 -22.34 -9.64
C LEU A 10 11.10 -21.89 -9.62
N ALA A 11 10.24 -22.50 -10.44
CA ALA A 11 8.82 -22.21 -10.45
C ALA A 11 8.12 -22.64 -9.14
N CYS A 12 8.50 -23.79 -8.56
CA CYS A 12 7.99 -24.23 -7.26
C CYS A 12 8.42 -23.29 -6.12
N CYS A 13 9.66 -22.83 -6.12
CA CYS A 13 10.16 -21.88 -5.11
C CYS A 13 9.40 -20.54 -5.18
N SER A 14 9.19 -20.00 -6.37
CA SER A 14 8.46 -18.73 -6.53
C SER A 14 7.00 -18.83 -6.08
N LEU A 15 6.33 -19.94 -6.32
CA LEU A 15 4.98 -20.22 -5.85
C LEU A 15 4.90 -20.31 -4.33
N LEU A 16 5.89 -20.94 -3.68
CA LEU A 16 5.96 -21.03 -2.22
C LEU A 16 6.16 -19.65 -1.57
N PHE A 17 7.01 -18.80 -2.14
CA PHE A 17 7.22 -17.43 -1.63
C PHE A 17 5.97 -16.57 -1.78
N ALA A 18 5.30 -16.60 -2.93
CA ALA A 18 4.05 -15.88 -3.16
C ALA A 18 2.93 -16.34 -2.20
N GLN A 19 2.85 -17.63 -1.92
CA GLN A 19 1.87 -18.21 -0.99
C GLN A 19 2.15 -17.78 0.45
N GLN A 20 3.42 -17.64 0.81
CA GLN A 20 3.83 -17.23 2.14
C GLN A 20 3.68 -15.73 2.36
N GLU A 21 3.95 -14.88 1.36
CA GLU A 21 3.61 -13.46 1.35
C GLU A 21 2.11 -13.26 1.60
N ALA A 22 1.25 -13.89 0.79
CA ALA A 22 -0.20 -13.78 0.94
C ALA A 22 -0.69 -14.18 2.35
N THR A 23 -0.02 -15.15 2.98
CA THR A 23 -0.33 -15.58 4.34
C THR A 23 0.04 -14.51 5.36
N ASP A 24 1.21 -13.88 5.21
CA ASP A 24 1.65 -12.82 6.12
C ASP A 24 0.80 -11.56 5.96
N LEU A 25 0.42 -11.18 4.74
CA LEU A 25 -0.50 -10.06 4.51
C LEU A 25 -1.87 -10.32 5.14
N ARG A 26 -2.43 -11.52 5.03
CA ARG A 26 -3.70 -11.89 5.69
C ARG A 26 -3.60 -11.82 7.22
N ARG A 27 -2.48 -12.24 7.80
CA ARG A 27 -2.24 -12.12 9.24
C ARG A 27 -2.15 -10.64 9.64
N GLY A 28 -1.44 -9.84 8.86
CA GLY A 28 -1.37 -8.40 9.04
C GLY A 28 -2.75 -7.76 9.01
N ASN A 29 -3.58 -8.08 8.01
CA ASN A 29 -4.95 -7.57 7.90
C ASN A 29 -5.81 -7.96 9.11
N LYS A 30 -5.67 -9.19 9.61
CA LYS A 30 -6.37 -9.62 10.82
C LYS A 30 -5.94 -8.79 12.02
N GLN A 31 -4.63 -8.62 12.25
CA GLN A 31 -4.13 -7.82 13.36
C GLN A 31 -4.55 -6.35 13.25
N TYR A 32 -4.55 -5.80 12.04
CA TYR A 32 -5.03 -4.44 11.78
C TYR A 32 -6.51 -4.27 12.17
N ASN A 33 -7.36 -5.22 11.76
CA ASN A 33 -8.78 -5.21 12.08
C ASN A 33 -9.04 -5.39 13.60
N ASP A 34 -8.16 -6.10 14.29
CA ASP A 34 -8.17 -6.26 15.74
C ASP A 34 -7.54 -5.03 16.46
N SER A 35 -7.21 -3.96 15.73
CA SER A 35 -6.51 -2.74 16.20
C SER A 35 -5.11 -2.99 16.79
N ASN A 36 -4.51 -4.14 16.51
CA ASN A 36 -3.15 -4.50 16.90
C ASN A 36 -2.14 -4.02 15.83
N TYR A 37 -1.99 -2.70 15.70
CA TYR A 37 -1.25 -2.09 14.57
C TYR A 37 0.23 -2.42 14.58
N THR A 38 0.85 -2.62 15.74
CA THR A 38 2.26 -3.04 15.86
C THR A 38 2.46 -4.46 15.31
N GLU A 39 1.56 -5.38 15.65
CA GLU A 39 1.62 -6.76 15.13
C GLU A 39 1.26 -6.81 13.64
N ALA A 40 0.35 -5.94 13.19
CA ALA A 40 0.05 -5.78 11.77
C ALA A 40 1.31 -5.34 11.00
N GLU A 41 2.02 -4.33 11.48
CA GLU A 41 3.29 -3.86 10.91
C GLU A 41 4.31 -5.00 10.79
N VAL A 42 4.51 -5.80 11.84
CA VAL A 42 5.45 -6.95 11.83
C VAL A 42 5.09 -7.93 10.72
N ASN A 43 3.81 -8.26 10.58
CA ASN A 43 3.34 -9.21 9.58
C ASN A 43 3.48 -8.64 8.15
N TYR A 44 3.14 -7.37 7.92
CA TYR A 44 3.30 -6.72 6.62
C TYR A 44 4.78 -6.64 6.21
N ARG A 45 5.68 -6.26 7.12
CA ARG A 45 7.13 -6.25 6.85
C ARG A 45 7.66 -7.65 6.53
N ARG A 46 7.13 -8.69 7.19
CA ARG A 46 7.48 -10.09 6.88
C ARG A 46 7.00 -10.49 5.48
N GLY A 47 5.80 -10.10 5.08
CA GLY A 47 5.30 -10.28 3.71
C GLY A 47 6.21 -9.60 2.69
N LEU A 48 6.52 -8.31 2.91
CA LEU A 48 7.39 -7.51 2.03
C LEU A 48 8.83 -8.04 1.97
N SER A 49 9.34 -8.70 3.01
CA SER A 49 10.67 -9.36 2.94
C SER A 49 10.71 -10.53 1.95
N LYS A 50 9.56 -11.04 1.53
CA LYS A 50 9.41 -12.12 0.55
C LYS A 50 9.05 -11.60 -0.84
N ASN A 51 8.33 -10.49 -0.90
CA ASN A 51 7.98 -9.79 -2.13
C ASN A 51 7.90 -8.28 -1.88
N ASP A 52 8.98 -7.58 -2.16
CA ASP A 52 9.08 -6.14 -2.05
C ASP A 52 8.36 -5.37 -3.17
N GLN A 53 7.81 -6.07 -4.17
CA GLN A 53 7.03 -5.52 -5.26
C GLN A 53 5.51 -5.57 -4.99
N SER A 54 5.11 -5.90 -3.77
CA SER A 54 3.71 -5.93 -3.36
C SER A 54 3.19 -4.53 -3.03
N PHE A 55 2.44 -3.91 -3.93
CA PHE A 55 1.81 -2.62 -3.64
C PHE A 55 0.82 -2.71 -2.47
N GLU A 56 0.08 -3.82 -2.34
CA GLU A 56 -0.81 -4.08 -1.20
C GLU A 56 -0.03 -4.16 0.12
N GLY A 57 1.12 -4.83 0.11
CA GLY A 57 1.99 -4.91 1.28
C GLY A 57 2.45 -3.53 1.74
N HIS A 58 2.90 -2.68 0.82
CA HIS A 58 3.31 -1.31 1.13
C HIS A 58 2.13 -0.43 1.57
N PHE A 59 0.99 -0.49 0.87
CA PHE A 59 -0.19 0.27 1.22
C PHE A 59 -0.67 -0.07 2.65
N ASN A 60 -0.85 -1.36 2.94
CA ASN A 60 -1.32 -1.82 4.25
C ASN A 60 -0.31 -1.56 5.38
N LEU A 61 1.00 -1.63 5.07
CA LEU A 61 2.04 -1.22 6.02
C LEU A 61 1.95 0.28 6.31
N GLY A 62 1.72 1.10 5.29
CA GLY A 62 1.46 2.53 5.44
C GLY A 62 0.29 2.80 6.39
N ASP A 63 -0.82 2.09 6.21
CA ASP A 63 -2.00 2.21 7.08
C ASP A 63 -1.69 1.84 8.53
N ALA A 64 -0.96 0.74 8.77
CA ALA A 64 -0.57 0.31 10.11
C ALA A 64 0.38 1.31 10.79
N LEU A 65 1.29 1.90 10.02
CA LEU A 65 2.20 2.95 10.51
C LEU A 65 1.44 4.24 10.80
N PHE A 66 0.50 4.62 9.93
CA PHE A 66 -0.35 5.80 10.14
C PHE A 66 -1.15 5.69 11.45
N LYS A 67 -1.76 4.53 11.72
CA LYS A 67 -2.48 4.25 12.98
C LYS A 67 -1.60 4.30 14.22
N GLN A 68 -0.29 4.12 14.06
CA GLN A 68 0.72 4.28 15.11
C GLN A 68 1.30 5.70 15.18
N GLU A 69 0.75 6.66 14.43
CA GLU A 69 1.23 8.04 14.32
C GLU A 69 2.67 8.18 13.75
N LYS A 70 3.17 7.12 13.09
CA LYS A 70 4.45 7.10 12.38
C LYS A 70 4.28 7.70 10.97
N PHE A 71 3.84 8.96 10.91
CA PHE A 71 3.41 9.59 9.65
C PHE A 71 4.49 9.69 8.57
N PRO A 72 5.76 10.02 8.87
CA PRO A 72 6.81 10.03 7.83
C PRO A 72 7.04 8.66 7.22
N GLU A 73 7.07 7.61 8.05
CA GLU A 73 7.26 6.24 7.60
C GLU A 73 6.04 5.75 6.78
N ALA A 74 4.82 6.10 7.22
CA ALA A 74 3.59 5.81 6.47
C ALA A 74 3.64 6.44 5.07
N LEU A 75 4.02 7.71 4.97
CA LEU A 75 4.15 8.42 3.70
C LEU A 75 5.16 7.75 2.76
N GLU A 76 6.29 7.26 3.29
CA GLU A 76 7.26 6.50 2.51
C GLU A 76 6.64 5.23 1.92
N GLN A 77 5.87 4.48 2.72
CA GLN A 77 5.22 3.26 2.27
C GLN A 77 4.15 3.53 1.21
N TYR A 78 3.32 4.56 1.38
CA TYR A 78 2.37 4.97 0.35
C TYR A 78 3.05 5.41 -0.95
N THR A 79 4.20 6.07 -0.86
CA THR A 79 4.99 6.45 -2.04
C THR A 79 5.53 5.23 -2.78
N GLN A 80 5.94 4.18 -2.08
CA GLN A 80 6.32 2.91 -2.71
C GLN A 80 5.11 2.23 -3.37
N ALA A 81 3.95 2.21 -2.70
CA ALA A 81 2.72 1.67 -3.27
C ALA A 81 2.33 2.41 -4.56
N GLU A 82 2.35 3.74 -4.57
CA GLU A 82 2.11 4.58 -5.76
C GLU A 82 3.04 4.19 -6.92
N LYS A 83 4.33 4.10 -6.66
CA LYS A 83 5.34 3.74 -7.66
C LYS A 83 5.06 2.37 -8.27
N LEU A 84 4.74 1.37 -7.44
CA LEU A 84 4.43 0.02 -7.89
C LEU A 84 3.12 -0.05 -8.67
N LEU A 85 2.10 0.70 -8.26
CA LEU A 85 0.83 0.81 -8.98
C LEU A 85 1.05 1.39 -10.38
N LYS A 86 1.79 2.47 -10.50
CA LYS A 86 2.09 3.12 -11.79
C LYS A 86 2.91 2.24 -12.75
N ALA A 87 3.71 1.32 -12.20
CA ALA A 87 4.49 0.36 -12.97
C ALA A 87 3.71 -0.92 -13.32
N ASN A 88 2.50 -1.09 -12.79
CA ASN A 88 1.70 -2.31 -12.96
C ASN A 88 0.88 -2.24 -14.25
N ASP A 89 1.25 -3.04 -15.24
CA ASP A 89 0.57 -3.16 -16.54
C ASP A 89 -0.57 -4.18 -16.57
N LYS A 90 -0.81 -4.89 -15.46
CA LYS A 90 -1.83 -5.95 -15.34
C LYS A 90 -3.18 -5.44 -14.83
N LEU A 91 -3.20 -4.26 -14.20
CA LEU A 91 -4.44 -3.65 -13.71
C LEU A 91 -5.22 -3.00 -14.85
N SER A 92 -6.55 -3.11 -14.79
CA SER A 92 -7.39 -2.25 -15.64
C SER A 92 -7.22 -0.78 -15.23
N LYS A 93 -7.57 0.14 -16.16
CA LYS A 93 -7.51 1.57 -15.84
C LYS A 93 -8.35 1.91 -14.60
N GLU A 94 -9.56 1.35 -14.51
CA GLU A 94 -10.47 1.56 -13.38
C GLU A 94 -9.87 1.09 -12.05
N GLN A 95 -9.30 -0.12 -12.03
CA GLN A 95 -8.63 -0.65 -10.84
C GLN A 95 -7.40 0.17 -10.44
N LEU A 96 -6.64 0.67 -11.43
CA LEU A 96 -5.48 1.53 -11.18
C LEU A 96 -5.91 2.87 -10.61
N ASP A 97 -6.92 3.52 -11.22
CA ASP A 97 -7.44 4.82 -10.79
C ASP A 97 -7.99 4.75 -9.37
N GLU A 98 -8.78 3.71 -9.03
CA GLU A 98 -9.31 3.48 -7.68
C GLU A 98 -8.18 3.37 -6.64
N ARG A 99 -7.21 2.48 -6.87
CA ARG A 99 -6.11 2.24 -5.93
C ARG A 99 -5.18 3.45 -5.78
N LEU A 100 -4.94 4.18 -6.86
CA LEU A 100 -4.18 5.43 -6.80
C LEU A 100 -4.95 6.53 -6.06
N ALA A 101 -6.28 6.61 -6.23
CA ALA A 101 -7.09 7.56 -5.48
C ALA A 101 -6.97 7.33 -3.98
N ASP A 102 -7.14 6.09 -3.51
CA ASP A 102 -6.97 5.71 -2.11
C ASP A 102 -5.56 6.03 -1.60
N THR A 103 -4.54 5.70 -2.41
CA THR A 103 -3.15 5.96 -2.04
C THR A 103 -2.89 7.46 -1.87
N TYR A 104 -3.35 8.30 -2.79
CA TYR A 104 -3.22 9.76 -2.67
C TYR A 104 -4.01 10.34 -1.52
N HIS A 105 -5.21 9.82 -1.24
CA HIS A 105 -5.98 10.18 -0.04
C HIS A 105 -5.15 9.96 1.23
N ASN A 106 -4.59 8.76 1.40
CA ASN A 106 -3.81 8.39 2.58
C ASN A 106 -2.49 9.16 2.66
N MET A 107 -1.83 9.45 1.52
CA MET A 107 -0.68 10.35 1.47
C MET A 107 -1.06 11.75 1.96
N GLY A 108 -2.21 12.27 1.52
CA GLY A 108 -2.75 13.54 1.98
C GLY A 108 -2.95 13.58 3.49
N ASN A 109 -3.55 12.53 4.05
CA ASN A 109 -3.74 12.40 5.49
C ASN A 109 -2.41 12.38 6.26
N ALA A 110 -1.40 11.63 5.77
CA ALA A 110 -0.09 11.57 6.39
C ALA A 110 0.67 12.91 6.31
N LEU A 111 0.53 13.64 5.20
CA LEU A 111 1.11 14.97 5.03
C LEU A 111 0.42 16.02 5.90
N TYR A 112 -0.91 15.96 5.98
CA TYR A 112 -1.69 16.84 6.85
C TYR A 112 -1.30 16.66 8.33
N ALA A 113 -1.17 15.40 8.78
CA ALA A 113 -0.74 15.09 10.15
C ALA A 113 0.68 15.62 10.46
N GLN A 114 1.54 15.74 9.44
CA GLN A 114 2.86 16.36 9.53
C GLN A 114 2.85 17.89 9.35
N GLN A 115 1.67 18.51 9.26
CA GLN A 115 1.47 19.95 9.01
C GLN A 115 2.07 20.42 7.66
N GLN A 116 2.26 19.51 6.71
CA GLN A 116 2.70 19.81 5.35
C GLN A 116 1.48 20.11 4.45
N TYR A 117 0.74 21.15 4.79
CA TYR A 117 -0.60 21.44 4.22
C TYR A 117 -0.59 21.62 2.70
N ASP A 118 0.36 22.35 2.14
CA ASP A 118 0.44 22.56 0.67
C ASP A 118 0.58 21.23 -0.09
N LYS A 119 1.37 20.32 0.47
CA LYS A 119 1.54 18.98 -0.12
C LYS A 119 0.31 18.11 0.11
N ALA A 120 -0.33 18.21 1.26
CA ALA A 120 -1.58 17.51 1.55
C ALA A 120 -2.68 17.92 0.56
N VAL A 121 -2.85 19.23 0.32
CA VAL A 121 -3.77 19.77 -0.71
C VAL A 121 -3.48 19.14 -2.07
N THR A 122 -2.21 19.10 -2.48
CA THR A 122 -1.81 18.50 -3.76
C THR A 122 -2.20 17.02 -3.84
N ALA A 123 -1.95 16.24 -2.79
CA ALA A 123 -2.28 14.83 -2.73
C ALA A 123 -3.81 14.61 -2.78
N TYR A 124 -4.60 15.35 -2.02
CA TYR A 124 -6.05 15.26 -2.06
C TYR A 124 -6.63 15.66 -3.44
N GLN A 125 -6.07 16.67 -4.10
CA GLN A 125 -6.46 17.02 -5.47
C GLN A 125 -6.15 15.90 -6.47
N GLN A 126 -5.04 15.18 -6.31
CA GLN A 126 -4.72 14.02 -7.14
C GLN A 126 -5.71 12.89 -6.91
N SER A 127 -6.07 12.60 -5.66
CA SER A 127 -7.11 11.62 -5.32
C SER A 127 -8.44 11.97 -5.99
N LEU A 128 -8.91 13.22 -5.84
CA LEU A 128 -10.20 13.67 -6.39
C LEU A 128 -10.24 13.76 -7.92
N ARG A 129 -9.10 13.84 -8.60
CA ARG A 129 -9.05 13.71 -10.08
C ARG A 129 -9.36 12.30 -10.53
N LEU A 130 -9.00 11.31 -9.73
CA LEU A 130 -9.20 9.88 -10.02
C LEU A 130 -10.56 9.40 -9.51
N ASP A 131 -10.97 9.83 -8.32
CA ASP A 131 -12.31 9.64 -7.77
C ASP A 131 -12.97 10.98 -7.36
N PRO A 132 -13.68 11.64 -8.27
CA PRO A 132 -14.36 12.90 -7.97
C PRO A 132 -15.53 12.78 -6.99
N LYS A 133 -15.98 11.55 -6.66
CA LYS A 133 -17.12 11.31 -5.78
C LYS A 133 -16.73 11.11 -4.32
N ASP A 134 -15.44 10.99 -4.03
CA ASP A 134 -14.94 10.82 -2.66
C ASP A 134 -15.20 12.08 -1.81
N ASN A 135 -16.22 12.00 -0.97
CA ASN A 135 -16.62 13.09 -0.09
C ASN A 135 -15.65 13.28 1.08
N ASP A 136 -15.00 12.22 1.54
CA ASP A 136 -14.05 12.27 2.66
C ASP A 136 -12.79 13.01 2.23
N THR A 137 -12.26 12.71 1.05
CA THR A 137 -11.13 13.45 0.46
C THR A 137 -11.51 14.92 0.20
N ARG A 138 -12.72 15.20 -0.29
CA ARG A 138 -13.19 16.58 -0.49
C ARG A 138 -13.26 17.34 0.83
N TYR A 139 -13.77 16.71 1.89
CA TYR A 139 -13.80 17.31 3.22
C TYR A 139 -12.39 17.61 3.75
N ASN A 140 -11.46 16.64 3.62
CA ASN A 140 -10.08 16.78 4.08
C ASN A 140 -9.33 17.87 3.28
N LEU A 141 -9.59 17.98 1.97
CA LEU A 141 -9.04 19.06 1.12
C LEU A 141 -9.44 20.45 1.62
N VAL A 142 -10.70 20.62 2.04
CA VAL A 142 -11.18 21.93 2.55
C VAL A 142 -10.55 22.28 3.89
N LYS A 143 -10.18 21.27 4.68
CA LYS A 143 -9.51 21.48 5.99
C LYS A 143 -8.02 21.78 5.88
N ALA A 144 -7.39 21.30 4.81
CA ALA A 144 -5.94 21.46 4.61
C ALA A 144 -5.61 22.87 4.09
#